data_4a1dee57c90212eceda824b7e96fb4d5
#
_entry.id   4a1dee57c90212eceda824b7e96fb4d5
#
_cell.length_a   1.000
_cell.length_b   1.000
_cell.length_c   1.000
_cell.angle_alpha   90.00
_cell.angle_beta   90.00
_cell.angle_gamma   90.00
#
_symmetry.space_group_name_H-M   'P 1'
#
loop_
_entity.id
_entity.type
_entity.pdbx_description
1 polymer ?
#
loop_
_entity_poly.entity_id
_entity_poly.type
_entity_poly.pdbx_seq_one_letter_code
_entity_poly.pdbx_strand_id
1 'polypeptide(L)'
;TLPFGFRWSNRLIPLGTHEAAKHIRRQQLQWFKKRKGAGAWVQEMVSKSNASQPKPDDELWLDQDARAMAVDAGEAASENASGSVRFCFYTQVMVVMDPDPVRASYVASEILKALNDAGFTGRIETVNALDAYLGSLPGHGYPNLRRPLISTRNIADLLPVTSVWPGLANNPCSFFPPKSPPLMWPATDGATPFRFNLHDSDVGHTLVLGRTGSGKSVLLAMIAAQFRRYPDAQVFVFDVGYSMWTLAKAAGATHYDLAAGRPDSLRFQPLAQLDRPSERAWAVEWLETLLALQGVSVTSVIRAKLERAIELIAVNDPAHRTLTELTAQLQNATLSSAIRPYAVGGNYGQLLDAASDDLQEGRFQVFEMKHLLALDDKVAVPVLLYLFHRIEQRLDGSPTLIEIDEAWMALMHSLFGARINQWLLTLRKQNAAVVLATQSPSQLAQLSNRHTVVDSCPTRIYLPNPDAATPAQESLYRDLGLNDREISIIQGATAKRHYYVKSSAGSRLFELGLGPVALSFLATPSGSSMEETRRHLEALIALHGDDWPAVWLEERGHAAWARQFRQHHKSREDIQDEIQVA
;
A
#
# COMPACT_ATOMS: atom_id res chain seq x y z
N THR A 1 -5.00 -19.24 -7.61
CA THR A 1 -4.56 -19.42 -6.21
C THR A 1 -5.56 -20.30 -5.48
N LEU A 2 -5.08 -21.37 -4.86
CA LEU A 2 -5.93 -22.33 -4.16
C LEU A 2 -6.05 -21.92 -2.69
N PRO A 3 -7.27 -21.85 -2.11
CA PRO A 3 -7.47 -21.43 -0.72
C PRO A 3 -7.23 -22.57 0.28
N PHE A 4 -6.56 -23.63 -0.13
CA PHE A 4 -6.35 -24.84 0.68
C PHE A 4 -4.88 -25.11 0.91
N GLY A 5 -4.55 -25.66 2.09
CA GLY A 5 -3.21 -26.15 2.40
C GLY A 5 -2.94 -27.49 1.70
N PHE A 6 -1.83 -27.59 1.00
CA PHE A 6 -1.33 -28.83 0.41
C PHE A 6 0.20 -28.84 0.36
N ARG A 7 0.78 -30.02 0.29
CA ARG A 7 2.22 -30.18 0.07
C ARG A 7 2.46 -30.52 -1.39
N TRP A 8 3.31 -29.75 -2.05
CA TRP A 8 3.72 -29.96 -3.43
C TRP A 8 5.13 -30.51 -3.48
N SER A 9 5.30 -31.71 -4.04
CA SER A 9 6.59 -32.37 -4.22
C SER A 9 6.91 -32.51 -5.69
N ASN A 10 8.09 -32.06 -6.08
CA ASN A 10 8.66 -32.22 -7.41
C ASN A 10 9.88 -33.14 -7.33
N ARG A 11 9.86 -34.23 -8.07
CA ARG A 11 10.94 -35.20 -8.14
C ARG A 11 11.53 -35.22 -9.54
N LEU A 12 12.82 -34.98 -9.62
CA LEU A 12 13.60 -34.94 -10.85
C LEU A 12 14.65 -36.04 -10.81
N ILE A 13 14.71 -36.86 -11.85
CA ILE A 13 15.75 -37.86 -12.03
C ILE A 13 16.48 -37.53 -13.34
N PRO A 14 17.66 -36.87 -13.29
CA PRO A 14 18.42 -36.53 -14.49
C PRO A 14 18.88 -37.80 -15.22
N LEU A 15 18.81 -37.77 -16.54
CA LEU A 15 19.27 -38.87 -17.40
C LEU A 15 20.54 -38.48 -18.15
N GLY A 16 21.42 -39.47 -18.33
CA GLY A 16 22.54 -39.32 -19.26
C GLY A 16 22.03 -39.19 -20.70
N THR A 17 22.81 -38.52 -21.57
CA THR A 17 22.44 -38.27 -22.98
C THR A 17 22.05 -39.53 -23.72
N HIS A 18 22.79 -40.64 -23.49
CA HIS A 18 22.54 -41.92 -24.11
C HIS A 18 21.25 -42.57 -23.62
N GLU A 19 20.98 -42.51 -22.32
CA GLU A 19 19.76 -43.06 -21.71
C GLU A 19 18.53 -42.27 -22.16
N ALA A 20 18.61 -40.94 -22.16
CA ALA A 20 17.57 -40.05 -22.66
C ALA A 20 17.25 -40.38 -24.14
N ALA A 21 18.27 -40.50 -24.98
CA ALA A 21 18.06 -40.87 -26.39
C ALA A 21 17.30 -42.20 -26.58
N LYS A 22 17.57 -43.20 -25.73
CA LYS A 22 16.88 -44.49 -25.77
C LYS A 22 15.36 -44.32 -25.43
N HIS A 23 15.04 -43.51 -24.45
CA HIS A 23 13.67 -43.23 -24.06
C HIS A 23 12.91 -42.39 -25.11
N ILE A 24 13.53 -41.33 -25.63
CA ILE A 24 12.98 -40.49 -26.69
C ILE A 24 12.69 -41.33 -27.95
N ARG A 25 13.64 -42.13 -28.37
CA ARG A 25 13.48 -43.00 -29.53
C ARG A 25 12.34 -44.04 -29.36
N ARG A 26 12.15 -44.56 -28.12
CA ARG A 26 11.05 -45.48 -27.81
C ARG A 26 9.71 -44.72 -27.95
N GLN A 27 9.57 -43.55 -27.47
CA GLN A 27 8.38 -42.71 -27.60
C GLN A 27 8.11 -42.36 -29.08
N GLN A 28 9.13 -41.91 -29.80
CA GLN A 28 9.03 -41.64 -31.22
C GLN A 28 8.48 -42.83 -32.02
N LEU A 29 9.00 -44.04 -31.77
CA LEU A 29 8.53 -45.27 -32.40
C LEU A 29 7.09 -45.64 -32.02
N GLN A 30 6.68 -45.36 -30.77
CA GLN A 30 5.30 -45.58 -30.34
C GLN A 30 4.32 -44.67 -31.08
N TRP A 31 4.63 -43.39 -31.18
CA TRP A 31 3.81 -42.41 -31.90
C TRP A 31 3.83 -42.67 -33.41
N PHE A 32 4.97 -43.02 -33.96
CA PHE A 32 5.09 -43.38 -35.34
C PHE A 32 4.21 -44.60 -35.71
N LYS A 33 4.10 -45.61 -34.83
CA LYS A 33 3.21 -46.74 -35.00
C LYS A 33 1.73 -46.37 -34.90
N LYS A 34 1.41 -45.45 -33.96
CA LYS A 34 0.01 -45.01 -33.75
C LYS A 34 -0.49 -44.08 -34.87
N ARG A 35 0.37 -43.47 -35.68
CA ARG A 35 -0.05 -42.62 -36.79
C ARG A 35 -0.92 -43.29 -37.81
N LYS A 36 -0.81 -44.63 -37.96
CA LYS A 36 -1.66 -45.42 -38.84
C LYS A 36 -2.83 -46.02 -38.03
N GLY A 37 -4.03 -45.57 -38.28
CA GLY A 37 -5.23 -46.18 -37.71
C GLY A 37 -5.46 -47.61 -38.22
N ALA A 38 -6.32 -48.40 -37.53
CA ALA A 38 -6.66 -49.77 -37.92
C ALA A 38 -7.10 -49.88 -39.40
N GLY A 39 -7.82 -48.88 -39.90
CA GLY A 39 -8.22 -48.81 -41.31
C GLY A 39 -7.06 -48.65 -42.29
N ALA A 40 -6.01 -47.90 -41.95
CA ALA A 40 -4.82 -47.73 -42.78
C ALA A 40 -4.00 -49.02 -42.86
N TRP A 41 -3.93 -49.82 -41.78
CA TRP A 41 -3.28 -51.13 -41.77
C TRP A 41 -4.02 -52.12 -42.68
N VAL A 42 -5.37 -52.16 -42.66
CA VAL A 42 -6.19 -53.00 -43.54
C VAL A 42 -6.01 -52.57 -44.98
N GLN A 43 -6.00 -51.30 -45.29
CA GLN A 43 -5.81 -50.76 -46.63
C GLN A 43 -4.40 -51.08 -47.19
N GLU A 44 -3.36 -51.02 -46.37
CA GLU A 44 -2.00 -51.42 -46.75
C GLU A 44 -1.86 -52.93 -46.98
N MET A 45 -2.56 -53.74 -46.20
CA MET A 45 -2.62 -55.20 -46.40
C MET A 45 -3.32 -55.54 -47.73
N VAL A 46 -4.45 -54.91 -48.03
CA VAL A 46 -5.18 -55.12 -49.28
C VAL A 46 -4.40 -54.61 -50.48
N SER A 47 -3.71 -53.49 -50.39
CA SER A 47 -2.90 -52.97 -51.49
C SER A 47 -1.67 -53.82 -51.79
N LYS A 48 -1.03 -54.42 -50.77
CA LYS A 48 0.06 -55.40 -50.94
C LYS A 48 -0.37 -56.68 -51.61
N SER A 49 -1.63 -57.10 -51.45
CA SER A 49 -2.19 -58.34 -52.11
C SER A 49 -2.50 -58.08 -53.58
N ASN A 50 -2.69 -56.84 -54.04
CA ASN A 50 -3.12 -56.49 -55.38
C ASN A 50 -2.04 -55.89 -56.28
N ALA A 51 -0.75 -56.07 -55.98
CA ALA A 51 0.42 -55.57 -56.76
C ALA A 51 0.34 -54.10 -57.23
N SER A 52 -0.43 -53.27 -56.50
CA SER A 52 -0.56 -51.85 -56.76
C SER A 52 0.58 -51.09 -56.10
N GLN A 53 1.09 -50.02 -56.73
CA GLN A 53 2.13 -49.18 -56.12
C GLN A 53 1.65 -48.65 -54.73
N PRO A 54 2.54 -48.57 -53.75
CA PRO A 54 2.18 -48.03 -52.45
C PRO A 54 1.68 -46.61 -52.60
N LYS A 55 0.48 -46.32 -52.10
CA LYS A 55 -0.07 -44.96 -52.10
C LYS A 55 0.79 -44.04 -51.26
N PRO A 56 0.99 -42.75 -51.69
CA PRO A 56 1.69 -41.76 -50.90
C PRO A 56 1.02 -41.62 -49.51
N ASP A 57 1.83 -41.28 -48.49
CA ASP A 57 1.34 -41.09 -47.10
C ASP A 57 0.20 -40.06 -46.98
N ASP A 58 0.07 -39.12 -47.92
CA ASP A 58 -1.01 -38.10 -47.97
C ASP A 58 -2.40 -38.67 -48.34
N GLU A 59 -2.47 -39.86 -48.90
CA GLU A 59 -3.73 -40.53 -49.22
C GLU A 59 -4.21 -41.56 -48.15
N LEU A 60 -3.43 -41.73 -47.07
CA LEU A 60 -3.76 -42.62 -45.97
C LEU A 60 -4.45 -41.84 -44.86
N TRP A 61 -5.43 -42.46 -44.23
CA TRP A 61 -6.07 -41.92 -43.02
C TRP A 61 -5.05 -41.96 -41.87
N LEU A 62 -4.36 -40.87 -41.68
CA LEU A 62 -3.33 -40.69 -40.67
C LEU A 62 -3.87 -39.89 -39.48
N ASP A 63 -3.55 -40.34 -38.28
CA ASP A 63 -3.75 -39.59 -37.07
C ASP A 63 -2.73 -38.41 -37.05
N GLN A 64 -3.24 -37.18 -37.27
CA GLN A 64 -2.41 -35.98 -37.34
C GLN A 64 -1.73 -35.67 -36.00
N ASP A 65 -2.42 -35.97 -34.90
CA ASP A 65 -1.88 -35.77 -33.55
C ASP A 65 -0.70 -36.72 -33.30
N ALA A 66 -0.85 -38.00 -33.63
CA ALA A 66 0.26 -38.93 -33.53
C ALA A 66 1.44 -38.62 -34.44
N ARG A 67 1.18 -37.97 -35.61
CA ARG A 67 2.23 -37.47 -36.50
C ARG A 67 2.98 -36.29 -35.89
N ALA A 68 2.27 -35.30 -35.34
CA ALA A 68 2.84 -34.16 -34.66
C ALA A 68 3.71 -34.59 -33.47
N MET A 69 3.23 -35.49 -32.64
CA MET A 69 3.98 -36.06 -31.51
C MET A 69 5.22 -36.87 -31.92
N ALA A 70 5.20 -37.53 -33.08
CA ALA A 70 6.38 -38.21 -33.63
C ALA A 70 7.46 -37.23 -34.13
N VAL A 71 7.04 -36.07 -34.68
CA VAL A 71 7.94 -34.98 -35.10
C VAL A 71 8.57 -34.33 -33.87
N ASP A 72 7.76 -33.97 -32.90
CA ASP A 72 8.23 -33.40 -31.63
C ASP A 72 9.28 -34.30 -30.92
N ALA A 73 9.01 -35.60 -30.87
CA ALA A 73 10.01 -36.54 -30.35
C ALA A 73 11.30 -36.62 -31.19
N GLY A 74 11.23 -36.34 -32.49
CA GLY A 74 12.40 -36.22 -33.37
C GLY A 74 13.22 -34.98 -33.08
N GLU A 75 12.56 -33.84 -32.86
CA GLU A 75 13.21 -32.59 -32.44
C GLU A 75 13.87 -32.73 -31.08
N ALA A 76 13.19 -33.32 -30.11
CA ALA A 76 13.71 -33.66 -28.79
C ALA A 76 14.98 -34.55 -28.86
N ALA A 77 15.01 -35.51 -29.80
CA ALA A 77 16.22 -36.34 -30.02
C ALA A 77 17.38 -35.52 -30.55
N SER A 78 17.15 -34.59 -31.45
CA SER A 78 18.15 -33.67 -32.00
C SER A 78 18.70 -32.71 -30.91
N GLU A 79 17.82 -32.11 -30.10
CA GLU A 79 18.22 -31.26 -28.99
C GLU A 79 19.06 -32.01 -27.93
N ASN A 80 18.68 -33.25 -27.62
CA ASN A 80 19.47 -34.09 -26.70
C ASN A 80 20.84 -34.45 -27.28
N ALA A 81 20.92 -34.74 -28.58
CA ALA A 81 22.16 -35.07 -29.24
C ALA A 81 23.14 -33.89 -29.34
N SER A 82 22.63 -32.68 -29.58
CA SER A 82 23.43 -31.44 -29.61
C SER A 82 23.90 -31.02 -28.22
N GLY A 83 23.30 -31.54 -27.14
CA GLY A 83 23.60 -31.17 -25.76
C GLY A 83 23.03 -29.81 -25.34
N SER A 84 22.22 -29.16 -26.20
CA SER A 84 21.54 -27.89 -25.90
C SER A 84 20.51 -28.01 -24.78
N VAL A 85 19.90 -29.19 -24.62
CA VAL A 85 18.90 -29.52 -23.61
C VAL A 85 19.26 -30.86 -22.97
N ARG A 86 19.01 -31.01 -21.69
CA ARG A 86 19.05 -32.28 -20.96
C ARG A 86 17.64 -32.77 -20.69
N PHE A 87 17.49 -34.08 -20.49
CA PHE A 87 16.20 -34.70 -20.16
C PHE A 87 16.26 -35.37 -18.79
N CYS A 88 15.10 -35.37 -18.12
CA CYS A 88 14.92 -36.07 -16.86
C CYS A 88 13.54 -36.71 -16.77
N PHE A 89 13.41 -37.71 -15.89
CA PHE A 89 12.08 -38.10 -15.43
C PHE A 89 11.59 -37.09 -14.40
N TYR A 90 10.39 -36.62 -14.60
CA TYR A 90 9.72 -35.66 -13.73
C TYR A 90 8.48 -36.27 -13.13
N THR A 91 8.35 -36.22 -11.81
CA THR A 91 7.15 -36.67 -11.11
C THR A 91 6.71 -35.58 -10.17
N GLN A 92 5.46 -35.16 -10.30
CA GLN A 92 4.83 -34.15 -9.49
C GLN A 92 3.72 -34.79 -8.65
N VAL A 93 3.76 -34.57 -7.34
CA VAL A 93 2.77 -35.11 -6.40
C VAL A 93 2.28 -33.98 -5.51
N MET A 94 0.97 -33.79 -5.48
CA MET A 94 0.31 -32.91 -4.52
C MET A 94 -0.36 -33.75 -3.44
N VAL A 95 -0.03 -33.50 -2.18
CA VAL A 95 -0.56 -34.23 -1.03
C VAL A 95 -1.48 -33.31 -0.25
N VAL A 96 -2.73 -33.69 -0.15
CA VAL A 96 -3.75 -33.06 0.70
C VAL A 96 -3.83 -33.84 2.01
N MET A 97 -3.83 -33.14 3.12
CA MET A 97 -3.94 -33.72 4.47
C MET A 97 -5.07 -33.00 5.20
N ASP A 98 -6.13 -33.72 5.54
CA ASP A 98 -7.25 -33.20 6.33
C ASP A 98 -7.75 -34.31 7.26
N PRO A 99 -8.13 -34.03 8.51
CA PRO A 99 -8.74 -35.01 9.42
C PRO A 99 -10.07 -35.55 8.91
N ASP A 100 -10.81 -34.76 8.13
CA ASP A 100 -12.06 -35.15 7.49
C ASP A 100 -11.78 -35.67 6.07
N PRO A 101 -12.03 -36.98 5.79
CA PRO A 101 -11.79 -37.56 4.48
C PRO A 101 -12.72 -37.00 3.38
N VAL A 102 -13.91 -36.53 3.73
CA VAL A 102 -14.83 -35.90 2.77
C VAL A 102 -14.24 -34.55 2.32
N ARG A 103 -13.75 -33.76 3.26
CA ARG A 103 -13.08 -32.49 2.97
C ARG A 103 -11.79 -32.69 2.19
N ALA A 104 -10.98 -33.69 2.55
CA ALA A 104 -9.77 -34.04 1.80
C ALA A 104 -10.07 -34.38 0.32
N SER A 105 -11.13 -35.16 0.07
CA SER A 105 -11.56 -35.50 -1.27
C SER A 105 -12.07 -34.30 -2.05
N TYR A 106 -12.81 -33.41 -1.41
CA TYR A 106 -13.27 -32.16 -2.01
C TYR A 106 -12.08 -31.29 -2.43
N VAL A 107 -11.12 -31.04 -1.50
CA VAL A 107 -9.92 -30.26 -1.78
C VAL A 107 -9.09 -30.85 -2.93
N ALA A 108 -8.92 -32.17 -2.96
CA ALA A 108 -8.21 -32.85 -4.04
C ALA A 108 -8.89 -32.64 -5.40
N SER A 109 -10.23 -32.63 -5.42
CA SER A 109 -11.02 -32.38 -6.64
C SER A 109 -10.90 -30.95 -7.13
N GLU A 110 -10.89 -29.96 -6.22
CA GLU A 110 -10.67 -28.55 -6.56
C GLU A 110 -9.24 -28.29 -7.08
N ILE A 111 -8.23 -28.96 -6.51
CA ILE A 111 -6.86 -28.91 -7.02
C ILE A 111 -6.78 -29.50 -8.43
N LEU A 112 -7.42 -30.66 -8.66
CA LEU A 112 -7.44 -31.28 -9.98
C LEU A 112 -8.11 -30.37 -11.01
N LYS A 113 -9.22 -29.73 -10.66
CA LYS A 113 -9.90 -28.77 -11.53
C LYS A 113 -8.99 -27.61 -11.90
N ALA A 114 -8.32 -27.00 -10.91
CA ALA A 114 -7.40 -25.89 -11.15
C ALA A 114 -6.21 -26.29 -12.04
N LEU A 115 -5.70 -27.52 -11.92
CA LEU A 115 -4.66 -28.05 -12.81
C LEU A 115 -5.17 -28.20 -14.25
N ASN A 116 -6.38 -28.75 -14.41
CA ASN A 116 -6.99 -28.91 -15.74
C ASN A 116 -7.28 -27.57 -16.41
N ASP A 117 -7.77 -26.59 -15.64
CA ASP A 117 -8.01 -25.22 -16.13
C ASP A 117 -6.69 -24.51 -16.54
N ALA A 118 -5.57 -24.90 -15.94
CA ALA A 118 -4.23 -24.44 -16.31
C ALA A 118 -3.62 -25.23 -17.50
N GLY A 119 -4.36 -26.16 -18.09
CA GLY A 119 -3.90 -26.96 -19.23
C GLY A 119 -3.07 -28.21 -18.86
N PHE A 120 -3.00 -28.56 -17.57
CA PHE A 120 -2.30 -29.76 -17.12
C PHE A 120 -3.28 -30.89 -16.84
N THR A 121 -2.89 -32.12 -17.20
CA THR A 121 -3.67 -33.31 -16.87
C THR A 121 -3.23 -33.89 -15.53
N GLY A 122 -4.10 -33.85 -14.54
CA GLY A 122 -3.89 -34.45 -13.22
C GLY A 122 -4.68 -35.73 -13.03
N ARG A 123 -4.37 -36.48 -11.97
CA ARG A 123 -5.12 -37.64 -11.54
C ARG A 123 -5.09 -37.76 -10.02
N ILE A 124 -6.25 -38.00 -9.42
CA ILE A 124 -6.34 -38.40 -8.01
C ILE A 124 -5.94 -39.87 -7.89
N GLU A 125 -4.85 -40.14 -7.18
CA GLU A 125 -4.41 -41.50 -6.93
C GLU A 125 -5.23 -42.15 -5.82
N THR A 126 -5.73 -43.33 -6.06
CA THR A 126 -6.52 -44.13 -5.11
C THR A 126 -5.78 -45.43 -4.76
N VAL A 127 -5.64 -46.33 -5.73
CA VAL A 127 -4.94 -47.62 -5.54
C VAL A 127 -3.45 -47.42 -5.24
N ASN A 128 -2.82 -46.47 -5.90
CA ASN A 128 -1.39 -46.17 -5.74
C ASN A 128 -1.13 -44.99 -4.80
N ALA A 129 -2.10 -44.60 -3.97
CA ALA A 129 -1.98 -43.41 -3.10
C ALA A 129 -0.79 -43.50 -2.14
N LEU A 130 -0.57 -44.69 -1.56
CA LEU A 130 0.56 -44.92 -0.64
C LEU A 130 1.92 -44.78 -1.36
N ASP A 131 2.07 -45.37 -2.54
CA ASP A 131 3.31 -45.26 -3.32
C ASP A 131 3.56 -43.82 -3.79
N ALA A 132 2.52 -43.12 -4.20
CA ALA A 132 2.60 -41.68 -4.53
C ALA A 132 3.05 -40.84 -3.33
N TYR A 133 2.45 -41.10 -2.16
CA TYR A 133 2.81 -40.42 -0.92
C TYR A 133 4.27 -40.69 -0.52
N LEU A 134 4.67 -41.99 -0.47
CA LEU A 134 6.05 -42.38 -0.14
C LEU A 134 7.05 -41.77 -1.12
N GLY A 135 6.73 -41.81 -2.43
CA GLY A 135 7.55 -41.22 -3.48
C GLY A 135 7.68 -39.70 -3.39
N SER A 136 6.79 -39.04 -2.67
CA SER A 136 6.84 -37.59 -2.41
C SER A 136 7.73 -37.20 -1.23
N LEU A 137 8.18 -38.16 -0.42
CA LEU A 137 9.02 -37.90 0.73
C LEU A 137 10.49 -37.71 0.34
N PRO A 138 11.20 -36.73 0.93
CA PRO A 138 12.64 -36.55 0.71
C PRO A 138 13.43 -37.81 1.08
N GLY A 139 14.38 -38.19 0.22
CA GLY A 139 15.24 -39.37 0.45
C GLY A 139 14.60 -40.73 0.12
N HIS A 140 13.31 -40.80 -0.15
CA HIS A 140 12.65 -42.06 -0.49
C HIS A 140 12.84 -42.39 -1.97
N GLY A 141 13.71 -43.34 -2.29
CA GLY A 141 14.22 -43.60 -3.65
C GLY A 141 13.36 -44.51 -4.54
N TYR A 142 12.51 -45.38 -3.97
CA TYR A 142 11.92 -46.49 -4.72
C TYR A 142 10.59 -46.16 -5.40
N PRO A 143 9.49 -45.77 -4.75
CA PRO A 143 8.26 -45.48 -5.44
C PRO A 143 8.41 -44.21 -6.30
N ASN A 144 8.20 -44.39 -7.60
CA ASN A 144 8.17 -43.27 -8.54
C ASN A 144 7.12 -43.57 -9.60
N LEU A 145 5.90 -43.18 -9.29
CA LEU A 145 4.76 -43.38 -10.19
C LEU A 145 4.83 -42.33 -11.31
N ARG A 146 4.42 -42.78 -12.52
CA ARG A 146 4.23 -41.88 -13.66
C ARG A 146 5.45 -40.97 -13.91
N ARG A 147 6.41 -41.51 -14.68
CA ARG A 147 7.69 -40.87 -15.03
C ARG A 147 7.62 -40.24 -16.42
N PRO A 148 6.93 -39.13 -16.65
CA PRO A 148 7.01 -38.42 -17.91
C PRO A 148 8.47 -37.95 -18.11
N LEU A 149 8.93 -38.11 -19.35
CA LEU A 149 10.21 -37.59 -19.78
C LEU A 149 10.03 -36.09 -20.15
N ILE A 150 10.82 -35.23 -19.56
CA ILE A 150 10.69 -33.79 -19.76
C ILE A 150 12.08 -33.15 -19.97
N SER A 151 12.13 -32.09 -20.76
CA SER A 151 13.34 -31.32 -21.01
C SER A 151 13.66 -30.36 -19.88
N THR A 152 14.95 -30.02 -19.70
CA THR A 152 15.35 -29.00 -18.73
C THR A 152 14.76 -27.62 -19.04
N ARG A 153 14.42 -27.32 -20.30
CA ARG A 153 13.72 -26.10 -20.67
C ARG A 153 12.34 -26.04 -20.05
N ASN A 154 11.56 -27.11 -20.22
CA ASN A 154 10.21 -27.18 -19.65
C ASN A 154 10.22 -27.29 -18.12
N ILE A 155 11.26 -27.89 -17.54
CA ILE A 155 11.44 -27.92 -16.08
C ILE A 155 11.63 -26.50 -15.52
N ALA A 156 12.39 -25.65 -16.20
CA ALA A 156 12.60 -24.28 -15.76
C ALA A 156 11.29 -23.50 -15.61
N ASP A 157 10.29 -23.80 -16.46
CA ASP A 157 8.94 -23.21 -16.40
C ASP A 157 8.05 -23.84 -15.30
N LEU A 158 8.32 -25.11 -14.93
CA LEU A 158 7.52 -25.85 -13.96
C LEU A 158 8.02 -25.78 -12.53
N LEU A 159 9.29 -25.40 -12.33
CA LEU A 159 9.85 -25.25 -10.98
C LEU A 159 9.44 -23.93 -10.36
N PRO A 160 8.99 -23.94 -9.10
CA PRO A 160 8.69 -22.71 -8.36
C PRO A 160 10.00 -22.03 -7.96
N VAL A 161 10.70 -21.43 -8.93
CA VAL A 161 11.97 -20.69 -8.71
C VAL A 161 11.74 -19.29 -8.14
N THR A 162 10.50 -18.83 -8.14
CA THR A 162 10.07 -17.58 -7.52
C THR A 162 9.10 -17.86 -6.39
N SER A 163 9.29 -17.20 -5.26
CA SER A 163 8.33 -17.21 -4.17
C SER A 163 7.62 -15.87 -4.09
N VAL A 164 6.37 -15.90 -3.68
CA VAL A 164 5.63 -14.67 -3.43
C VAL A 164 6.15 -14.05 -2.13
N TRP A 165 6.58 -12.80 -2.18
CA TRP A 165 7.09 -12.11 -1.01
C TRP A 165 6.01 -11.94 0.07
N PRO A 166 6.21 -12.50 1.29
CA PRO A 166 5.20 -12.46 2.35
C PRO A 166 5.25 -11.19 3.20
N GLY A 167 6.14 -10.24 2.90
CA GLY A 167 6.46 -9.13 3.77
C GLY A 167 7.36 -9.52 4.95
N LEU A 168 7.89 -8.51 5.64
CA LEU A 168 8.73 -8.72 6.82
C LEU A 168 7.86 -9.10 8.03
N ALA A 169 8.32 -10.07 8.82
CA ALA A 169 7.57 -10.59 9.97
C ALA A 169 7.35 -9.54 11.06
N ASN A 170 8.31 -8.63 11.21
CA ASN A 170 8.28 -7.54 12.18
C ASN A 170 8.52 -6.21 11.47
N ASN A 171 8.23 -5.11 12.15
CA ASN A 171 8.65 -3.79 11.71
C ASN A 171 10.18 -3.75 11.70
N PRO A 172 10.82 -3.35 10.57
CA PRO A 172 12.28 -3.38 10.46
C PRO A 172 12.98 -2.18 11.13
N CYS A 173 12.24 -1.16 11.56
CA CYS A 173 12.81 0.07 12.12
C CYS A 173 13.44 -0.18 13.50
N SER A 174 14.69 0.23 13.67
CA SER A 174 15.47 0.05 14.89
C SER A 174 14.98 0.91 16.07
N PHE A 175 14.22 1.96 15.80
CA PHE A 175 13.61 2.83 16.83
C PHE A 175 12.36 2.22 17.47
N PHE A 176 11.80 1.16 16.87
CA PHE A 176 10.67 0.45 17.45
C PHE A 176 11.16 -0.63 18.41
N PRO A 177 10.36 -1.00 19.44
CA PRO A 177 10.69 -2.13 20.29
C PRO A 177 10.99 -3.40 19.49
N PRO A 178 11.95 -4.22 19.91
CA PRO A 178 12.27 -5.48 19.23
C PRO A 178 11.03 -6.34 19.01
N LYS A 179 10.89 -6.93 17.82
CA LYS A 179 9.74 -7.76 17.41
C LYS A 179 8.42 -6.99 17.32
N SER A 180 8.43 -5.67 17.16
CA SER A 180 7.22 -4.91 16.87
C SER A 180 6.48 -5.50 15.67
N PRO A 181 5.16 -5.67 15.75
CA PRO A 181 4.39 -6.32 14.69
C PRO A 181 4.40 -5.48 13.40
N PRO A 182 4.12 -6.09 12.23
CA PRO A 182 3.88 -5.34 11.01
C PRO A 182 2.68 -4.40 11.20
N LEU A 183 2.64 -3.33 10.41
CA LEU A 183 1.56 -2.34 10.50
C LEU A 183 0.19 -2.98 10.32
N MET A 184 0.04 -3.86 9.33
CA MET A 184 -1.22 -4.58 9.07
C MET A 184 -0.97 -5.89 8.33
N TRP A 185 -2.02 -6.72 8.29
CA TRP A 185 -2.08 -7.99 7.59
C TRP A 185 -3.15 -7.92 6.51
N PRO A 186 -2.85 -7.31 5.36
CA PRO A 186 -3.81 -7.21 4.28
C PRO A 186 -4.05 -8.56 3.61
N ALA A 187 -5.19 -8.69 2.96
CA ALA A 187 -5.55 -9.86 2.18
C ALA A 187 -4.77 -9.90 0.86
N THR A 188 -4.69 -11.07 0.26
CA THR A 188 -4.09 -11.28 -1.06
C THR A 188 -4.96 -12.26 -1.85
N ASP A 189 -4.83 -12.28 -3.17
CA ASP A 189 -5.52 -13.25 -4.03
C ASP A 189 -5.12 -14.69 -3.77
N GLY A 190 -4.12 -14.94 -2.93
CA GLY A 190 -3.63 -16.25 -2.59
C GLY A 190 -3.68 -16.55 -1.10
N ALA A 191 -3.45 -17.81 -0.75
CA ALA A 191 -3.39 -18.26 0.63
C ALA A 191 -2.13 -17.78 1.38
N THR A 192 -1.19 -17.11 0.72
CA THR A 192 0.02 -16.59 1.37
C THR A 192 -0.29 -15.30 2.09
N PRO A 193 -0.18 -15.24 3.43
CA PRO A 193 -0.39 -14.01 4.18
C PRO A 193 0.63 -12.96 3.76
N PHE A 194 0.21 -11.70 3.78
CA PHE A 194 1.10 -10.57 3.54
C PHE A 194 1.22 -9.73 4.80
N ARG A 195 2.43 -9.28 5.10
CA ARG A 195 2.77 -8.44 6.25
C ARG A 195 3.23 -7.10 5.71
N PHE A 196 2.36 -6.11 5.83
CA PHE A 196 2.66 -4.78 5.33
C PHE A 196 3.34 -3.93 6.42
N ASN A 197 4.45 -3.29 6.04
CA ASN A 197 5.16 -2.29 6.82
C ASN A 197 5.36 -1.04 5.97
N LEU A 198 5.32 0.15 6.59
CA LEU A 198 5.73 1.40 5.94
C LEU A 198 7.26 1.49 5.83
N HIS A 199 7.94 1.00 6.86
CA HIS A 199 9.38 1.13 7.01
C HIS A 199 10.15 0.20 6.07
N ASP A 200 11.15 0.78 5.44
CA ASP A 200 12.26 0.10 4.78
C ASP A 200 13.52 0.45 5.60
N SER A 201 14.01 -0.50 6.39
CA SER A 201 14.97 -0.23 7.47
C SER A 201 14.43 0.86 8.41
N ASP A 202 15.17 1.92 8.68
CA ASP A 202 14.77 3.01 9.57
C ASP A 202 13.96 4.12 8.87
N VAL A 203 13.65 3.98 7.58
CA VAL A 203 12.92 4.99 6.82
C VAL A 203 11.47 4.56 6.62
N GLY A 204 10.53 5.24 7.28
CA GLY A 204 9.09 5.00 7.14
C GLY A 204 8.41 5.88 6.08
N HIS A 205 9.17 6.72 5.36
CA HIS A 205 8.59 7.62 4.38
C HIS A 205 8.02 6.84 3.20
N THR A 206 6.77 7.14 2.87
CA THR A 206 5.99 6.39 1.88
C THR A 206 5.33 7.34 0.88
N LEU A 207 5.39 7.00 -0.40
CA LEU A 207 4.71 7.70 -1.47
C LEU A 207 3.50 6.89 -1.94
N VAL A 208 2.32 7.48 -1.95
CA VAL A 208 1.07 6.86 -2.40
C VAL A 208 0.61 7.55 -3.68
N LEU A 209 0.49 6.78 -4.76
CA LEU A 209 0.09 7.25 -6.08
C LEU A 209 -1.24 6.64 -6.48
N GLY A 210 -2.30 7.46 -6.57
CA GLY A 210 -3.62 6.92 -6.87
C GLY A 210 -4.62 7.96 -7.34
N ARG A 211 -5.26 7.68 -8.48
CA ARG A 211 -6.30 8.53 -9.08
C ARG A 211 -7.47 8.73 -8.11
N THR A 212 -8.19 9.82 -8.28
CA THR A 212 -9.46 10.04 -7.58
C THR A 212 -10.39 8.85 -7.78
N GLY A 213 -11.00 8.34 -6.70
CA GLY A 213 -11.88 7.18 -6.73
C GLY A 213 -11.19 5.82 -6.78
N SER A 214 -9.86 5.73 -6.76
CA SER A 214 -9.12 4.46 -6.75
C SER A 214 -9.04 3.77 -5.39
N GLY A 215 -9.42 4.45 -4.29
CA GLY A 215 -9.38 3.93 -2.93
C GLY A 215 -8.27 4.54 -2.05
N LYS A 216 -7.67 5.66 -2.47
CA LYS A 216 -6.57 6.35 -1.77
C LYS A 216 -6.94 6.71 -0.32
N SER A 217 -8.06 7.43 -0.11
CA SER A 217 -8.44 7.89 1.23
C SER A 217 -8.73 6.74 2.20
N VAL A 218 -9.29 5.62 1.72
CA VAL A 218 -9.51 4.42 2.55
C VAL A 218 -8.18 3.78 2.97
N LEU A 219 -7.19 3.76 2.07
CA LEU A 219 -5.84 3.28 2.41
C LEU A 219 -5.19 4.17 3.46
N LEU A 220 -5.22 5.49 3.30
CA LEU A 220 -4.67 6.45 4.27
C LEU A 220 -5.38 6.30 5.62
N ALA A 221 -6.71 6.28 5.64
CA ALA A 221 -7.48 6.06 6.85
C ALA A 221 -7.12 4.74 7.56
N MET A 222 -6.87 3.67 6.79
CA MET A 222 -6.44 2.39 7.35
C MET A 222 -5.01 2.46 7.91
N ILE A 223 -4.10 3.14 7.24
CA ILE A 223 -2.72 3.34 7.72
C ILE A 223 -2.75 4.13 9.04
N ALA A 224 -3.45 5.27 9.09
CA ALA A 224 -3.60 6.09 10.28
C ALA A 224 -4.20 5.30 11.46
N ALA A 225 -5.28 4.54 11.22
CA ALA A 225 -5.92 3.72 12.24
C ALA A 225 -4.99 2.63 12.78
N GLN A 226 -4.29 1.91 11.89
CA GLN A 226 -3.41 0.81 12.27
C GLN A 226 -2.10 1.28 12.91
N PHE A 227 -1.61 2.48 12.59
CA PHE A 227 -0.38 3.00 13.20
C PHE A 227 -0.52 3.20 14.71
N ARG A 228 -1.72 3.43 15.20
CA ARG A 228 -2.04 3.55 16.63
C ARG A 228 -1.82 2.26 17.43
N ARG A 229 -1.54 1.13 16.78
CA ARG A 229 -1.19 -0.12 17.45
C ARG A 229 0.19 -0.09 18.15
N TYR A 230 1.05 0.81 17.73
CA TYR A 230 2.36 0.97 18.34
C TYR A 230 2.23 1.78 19.65
N PRO A 231 2.93 1.36 20.71
CA PRO A 231 2.89 2.09 21.98
C PRO A 231 3.30 3.55 21.79
N ASP A 232 2.58 4.43 22.43
CA ASP A 232 2.79 5.87 22.41
C ASP A 232 2.78 6.55 21.03
N ALA A 233 2.26 5.87 20.04
CA ALA A 233 2.21 6.39 18.67
C ALA A 233 1.48 7.73 18.57
N GLN A 234 2.06 8.64 17.81
CA GLN A 234 1.45 9.91 17.41
C GLN A 234 1.05 9.84 15.93
N VAL A 235 -0.11 10.39 15.60
CA VAL A 235 -0.63 10.43 14.22
C VAL A 235 -1.13 11.84 13.91
N PHE A 236 -0.57 12.44 12.88
CA PHE A 236 -0.95 13.75 12.36
C PHE A 236 -1.37 13.59 10.90
N VAL A 237 -2.61 13.95 10.57
CA VAL A 237 -3.15 13.82 9.22
C VAL A 237 -3.55 15.18 8.69
N PHE A 238 -3.02 15.56 7.54
CA PHE A 238 -3.45 16.70 6.74
C PHE A 238 -4.39 16.17 5.65
N ASP A 239 -5.69 16.30 5.88
CA ASP A 239 -6.77 15.77 5.05
C ASP A 239 -7.36 16.85 4.14
N VAL A 240 -7.86 16.44 2.96
CA VAL A 240 -8.60 17.33 2.06
C VAL A 240 -9.94 16.71 1.70
N GLY A 241 -11.01 17.36 2.16
CA GLY A 241 -12.37 16.96 1.82
C GLY A 241 -13.04 16.04 2.85
N TYR A 242 -12.62 16.11 4.09
CA TYR A 242 -13.23 15.42 5.24
C TYR A 242 -13.18 13.88 5.15
N SER A 243 -12.25 13.32 4.40
CA SER A 243 -12.16 11.87 4.20
C SER A 243 -11.85 11.12 5.49
N MET A 244 -11.16 11.77 6.43
CA MET A 244 -10.78 11.23 7.73
C MET A 244 -11.79 11.53 8.85
N TRP A 245 -12.84 12.31 8.60
CA TRP A 245 -13.71 12.85 9.65
C TRP A 245 -14.40 11.75 10.48
N THR A 246 -15.00 10.76 9.81
CA THR A 246 -15.71 9.66 10.49
C THR A 246 -14.75 8.81 11.33
N LEU A 247 -13.58 8.48 10.78
CA LEU A 247 -12.53 7.78 11.51
C LEU A 247 -12.06 8.58 12.71
N ALA A 248 -11.80 9.89 12.53
CA ALA A 248 -11.33 10.76 13.60
C ALA A 248 -12.30 10.74 14.79
N LYS A 249 -13.60 10.90 14.54
CA LYS A 249 -14.64 10.86 15.58
C LYS A 249 -14.74 9.48 16.24
N ALA A 250 -14.72 8.40 15.47
CA ALA A 250 -14.81 7.04 16.01
C ALA A 250 -13.54 6.62 16.79
N ALA A 251 -12.40 7.15 16.42
CA ALA A 251 -11.11 6.82 17.03
C ALA A 251 -10.71 7.75 18.18
N GLY A 252 -11.55 8.73 18.55
CA GLY A 252 -11.24 9.73 19.57
C GLY A 252 -10.13 10.70 19.16
N ALA A 253 -9.94 10.94 17.85
CA ALA A 253 -9.01 11.93 17.35
C ALA A 253 -9.58 13.34 17.46
N THR A 254 -8.70 14.32 17.66
CA THR A 254 -9.08 15.72 17.54
C THR A 254 -9.11 16.11 16.05
N HIS A 255 -10.28 16.48 15.56
CA HIS A 255 -10.46 16.94 14.19
C HIS A 255 -10.58 18.45 14.15
N TYR A 256 -9.70 19.10 13.41
CA TYR A 256 -9.63 20.54 13.21
C TYR A 256 -10.05 20.92 11.79
N ASP A 257 -11.03 21.79 11.68
CA ASP A 257 -11.45 22.38 10.40
C ASP A 257 -10.78 23.74 10.24
N LEU A 258 -9.72 23.78 9.43
CA LEU A 258 -8.89 24.96 9.27
C LEU A 258 -9.58 26.02 8.41
N ALA A 259 -9.70 27.24 8.93
CA ALA A 259 -10.24 28.38 8.21
C ALA A 259 -11.70 28.21 7.71
N ALA A 260 -12.52 27.44 8.41
CA ALA A 260 -13.92 27.20 8.03
C ALA A 260 -14.83 28.45 8.09
N GLY A 261 -14.34 29.58 8.57
CA GLY A 261 -15.10 30.83 8.67
C GLY A 261 -16.25 30.79 9.70
N ARG A 262 -16.21 29.85 10.63
CA ARG A 262 -17.21 29.68 11.70
C ARG A 262 -16.75 30.42 12.96
N PRO A 263 -17.67 30.79 13.87
CA PRO A 263 -17.32 31.44 15.13
C PRO A 263 -16.39 30.62 16.03
N ASP A 264 -16.43 29.30 15.88
CA ASP A 264 -15.62 28.30 16.58
C ASP A 264 -14.40 27.83 15.78
N SER A 265 -14.04 28.54 14.70
CA SER A 265 -12.83 28.25 13.93
C SER A 265 -11.60 28.41 14.80
N LEU A 266 -10.63 27.49 14.60
CA LEU A 266 -9.32 27.51 15.27
C LEU A 266 -8.63 28.87 15.16
N ARG A 267 -8.03 29.27 16.26
CA ARG A 267 -7.21 30.47 16.35
C ARG A 267 -5.85 30.09 16.88
N PHE A 268 -4.81 30.62 16.29
CA PHE A 268 -3.44 30.33 16.63
C PHE A 268 -2.74 31.52 17.26
N GLN A 269 -1.80 31.21 18.15
CA GLN A 269 -0.91 32.17 18.77
C GLN A 269 0.55 31.79 18.49
N PRO A 270 1.07 32.09 17.29
CA PRO A 270 2.43 31.66 16.88
C PRO A 270 3.55 32.19 17.77
N LEU A 271 3.34 33.30 18.45
CA LEU A 271 4.34 33.97 19.31
C LEU A 271 4.21 33.61 20.80
N ALA A 272 3.37 32.62 21.17
CA ALA A 272 3.12 32.29 22.57
C ALA A 272 4.39 31.88 23.36
N GLN A 273 5.28 31.09 22.73
CA GLN A 273 6.38 30.40 23.42
C GLN A 273 7.74 31.11 23.34
N LEU A 274 7.77 32.42 23.26
CA LEU A 274 9.00 33.20 23.11
C LEU A 274 9.97 33.17 24.32
N ASP A 275 9.64 32.44 25.38
CA ASP A 275 10.57 32.20 26.51
C ASP A 275 11.80 31.41 26.07
N ARG A 276 11.67 30.53 25.07
CA ARG A 276 12.75 29.69 24.57
C ARG A 276 13.52 30.40 23.45
N PRO A 277 14.88 30.42 23.48
CA PRO A 277 15.67 31.00 22.40
C PRO A 277 15.39 30.39 21.02
N SER A 278 15.14 29.07 20.96
CA SER A 278 14.77 28.39 19.71
C SER A 278 13.47 28.94 19.11
N GLU A 279 12.48 29.22 19.96
CA GLU A 279 11.19 29.77 19.51
C GLU A 279 11.32 31.21 19.01
N ARG A 280 12.20 32.02 19.64
CA ARG A 280 12.50 33.36 19.14
C ARG A 280 13.14 33.30 17.75
N ALA A 281 14.11 32.41 17.56
CA ALA A 281 14.75 32.25 16.26
C ALA A 281 13.72 31.79 15.19
N TRP A 282 12.88 30.80 15.50
CA TRP A 282 11.82 30.36 14.62
C TRP A 282 10.81 31.46 14.31
N ALA A 283 10.39 32.24 15.31
CA ALA A 283 9.45 33.36 15.13
C ALA A 283 9.99 34.39 14.15
N VAL A 284 11.29 34.73 14.22
CA VAL A 284 11.93 35.63 13.26
C VAL A 284 11.85 35.05 11.83
N GLU A 285 12.23 33.82 11.63
CA GLU A 285 12.15 33.16 10.30
C GLU A 285 10.72 33.09 9.76
N TRP A 286 9.76 32.82 10.64
CA TRP A 286 8.34 32.79 10.27
C TRP A 286 7.85 34.19 9.88
N LEU A 287 8.22 35.24 10.62
CA LEU A 287 7.92 36.64 10.29
C LEU A 287 8.57 37.08 8.98
N GLU A 288 9.81 36.68 8.72
CA GLU A 288 10.46 36.89 7.41
C GLU A 288 9.64 36.32 6.26
N THR A 289 9.02 35.15 6.48
CA THR A 289 8.09 34.53 5.49
C THR A 289 6.85 35.40 5.30
N LEU A 290 6.24 35.92 6.36
CA LEU A 290 5.09 36.83 6.25
C LEU A 290 5.44 38.08 5.42
N LEU A 291 6.62 38.68 5.69
CA LEU A 291 7.10 39.83 4.95
C LEU A 291 7.33 39.52 3.47
N ALA A 292 7.97 38.39 3.17
CA ALA A 292 8.21 37.95 1.79
C ALA A 292 6.90 37.73 1.01
N LEU A 293 5.88 37.13 1.64
CA LEU A 293 4.54 36.94 1.05
C LEU A 293 3.80 38.26 0.79
N GLN A 294 4.16 39.33 1.52
CA GLN A 294 3.65 40.68 1.28
C GLN A 294 4.55 41.49 0.32
N GLY A 295 5.55 40.87 -0.29
CA GLY A 295 6.43 41.50 -1.27
C GLY A 295 7.56 42.36 -0.65
N VAL A 296 7.83 42.20 0.63
CA VAL A 296 8.93 42.89 1.31
C VAL A 296 10.19 42.03 1.24
N SER A 297 11.25 42.56 0.62
CA SER A 297 12.55 41.90 0.58
C SER A 297 13.24 41.97 1.94
N VAL A 298 13.54 40.79 2.49
CA VAL A 298 14.21 40.70 3.80
C VAL A 298 15.71 40.98 3.66
N THR A 299 16.19 41.96 4.41
CA THR A 299 17.62 42.31 4.53
C THR A 299 18.10 42.05 5.95
N SER A 300 19.43 41.99 6.16
CA SER A 300 20.01 41.86 7.51
C SER A 300 19.53 42.95 8.49
N VAL A 301 19.29 44.16 7.98
CA VAL A 301 18.75 45.28 8.77
C VAL A 301 17.30 45.00 9.21
N ILE A 302 16.49 44.43 8.32
CA ILE A 302 15.11 44.05 8.64
C ILE A 302 15.11 42.93 9.67
N ARG A 303 15.96 41.90 9.48
CA ARG A 303 16.09 40.78 10.42
C ARG A 303 16.44 41.28 11.83
N ALA A 304 17.43 42.16 11.96
CA ALA A 304 17.79 42.74 13.25
C ALA A 304 16.65 43.55 13.93
N LYS A 305 15.78 44.19 13.12
CA LYS A 305 14.59 44.89 13.65
C LYS A 305 13.53 43.87 14.13
N LEU A 306 13.34 42.75 13.42
CA LEU A 306 12.44 41.70 13.85
C LEU A 306 12.94 41.02 15.14
N GLU A 307 14.24 40.70 15.22
CA GLU A 307 14.87 40.14 16.41
C GLU A 307 14.65 41.06 17.63
N ARG A 308 14.88 42.35 17.45
CA ARG A 308 14.66 43.33 18.53
C ARG A 308 13.19 43.42 18.94
N ALA A 309 12.24 43.41 17.99
CA ALA A 309 10.82 43.45 18.31
C ALA A 309 10.37 42.17 19.03
N ILE A 310 10.84 41.00 18.61
CA ILE A 310 10.59 39.71 19.27
C ILE A 310 11.14 39.71 20.70
N GLU A 311 12.37 40.24 20.95
CA GLU A 311 12.91 40.36 22.29
C GLU A 311 12.03 41.25 23.19
N LEU A 312 11.48 42.34 22.64
CA LEU A 312 10.62 43.26 23.40
C LEU A 312 9.30 42.62 23.80
N ILE A 313 8.66 41.82 22.92
CA ILE A 313 7.41 41.17 23.26
C ILE A 313 7.62 39.89 24.08
N ALA A 314 8.79 39.27 24.04
CA ALA A 314 9.09 38.05 24.78
C ALA A 314 9.01 38.25 26.31
N VAL A 315 9.20 39.47 26.80
CA VAL A 315 9.10 39.81 28.23
C VAL A 315 7.65 40.00 28.71
N ASN A 316 6.69 40.09 27.77
CA ASN A 316 5.29 40.22 28.11
C ASN A 316 4.69 38.90 28.60
N ASP A 317 3.54 38.99 29.25
CA ASP A 317 2.72 37.80 29.52
C ASP A 317 2.40 37.05 28.21
N PRO A 318 2.40 35.70 28.20
CA PRO A 318 2.10 34.92 27.00
C PRO A 318 0.82 35.36 26.25
N ALA A 319 -0.23 35.75 26.97
CA ALA A 319 -1.48 36.23 26.35
C ALA A 319 -1.32 37.48 25.51
N HIS A 320 -0.27 38.27 25.77
CA HIS A 320 0.06 39.53 25.07
C HIS A 320 1.17 39.38 24.01
N ARG A 321 1.63 38.15 23.74
CA ARG A 321 2.62 37.87 22.68
C ARG A 321 1.91 37.65 21.37
N THR A 322 1.35 38.71 20.81
CA THR A 322 0.51 38.70 19.62
C THR A 322 1.15 39.47 18.47
N LEU A 323 0.66 39.23 17.22
CA LEU A 323 1.12 40.03 16.07
C LEU A 323 0.70 41.50 16.18
N THR A 324 -0.43 41.76 16.83
CA THR A 324 -0.85 43.13 17.15
C THR A 324 0.17 43.84 18.02
N GLU A 325 0.61 43.26 19.14
CA GLU A 325 1.64 43.80 20.00
C GLU A 325 2.98 43.95 19.28
N LEU A 326 3.37 42.95 18.47
CA LEU A 326 4.57 43.03 17.65
C LEU A 326 4.51 44.23 16.70
N THR A 327 3.36 44.45 16.04
CA THR A 327 3.19 45.56 15.10
C THR A 327 3.36 46.92 15.80
N ALA A 328 2.96 47.05 17.06
CA ALA A 328 3.14 48.25 17.88
C ALA A 328 4.60 48.48 18.23
N GLN A 329 5.42 47.44 18.41
CA GLN A 329 6.86 47.53 18.69
C GLN A 329 7.72 47.83 17.45
N LEU A 330 7.19 47.56 16.24
CA LEU A 330 7.90 47.80 14.99
C LEU A 330 7.92 49.29 14.62
N GLN A 331 9.03 49.96 14.90
CA GLN A 331 9.24 51.36 14.53
C GLN A 331 9.56 51.54 13.04
N ASN A 332 8.84 50.87 12.18
CA ASN A 332 9.03 50.91 10.73
C ASN A 332 7.68 50.72 10.02
N ALA A 333 7.21 51.74 9.33
CA ALA A 333 5.90 51.77 8.68
C ALA A 333 5.74 50.67 7.62
N THR A 334 6.79 50.34 6.87
CA THR A 334 6.75 49.30 5.85
C THR A 334 6.55 47.91 6.48
N LEU A 335 7.30 47.58 7.53
CA LEU A 335 7.19 46.30 8.24
C LEU A 335 5.85 46.19 8.96
N SER A 336 5.44 47.25 9.65
CA SER A 336 4.15 47.32 10.35
C SER A 336 2.98 47.14 9.37
N SER A 337 3.02 47.80 8.20
CA SER A 337 1.99 47.64 7.16
C SER A 337 1.94 46.24 6.56
N ALA A 338 3.08 45.57 6.42
CA ALA A 338 3.16 44.21 5.88
C ALA A 338 2.64 43.13 6.86
N ILE A 339 2.78 43.34 8.17
CA ILE A 339 2.30 42.41 9.21
C ILE A 339 0.85 42.71 9.60
N ARG A 340 0.36 43.93 9.44
CA ARG A 340 -0.97 44.35 9.82
C ARG A 340 -2.14 43.44 9.28
N PRO A 341 -2.10 42.90 8.06
CA PRO A 341 -3.12 41.96 7.60
C PRO A 341 -3.30 40.72 8.50
N TYR A 342 -2.25 40.34 9.24
CA TYR A 342 -2.24 39.18 10.14
C TYR A 342 -2.55 39.55 11.61
N ALA A 343 -2.65 40.81 11.93
CA ALA A 343 -2.99 41.33 13.26
C ALA A 343 -4.49 41.51 13.44
N VAL A 344 -4.95 41.76 14.64
CA VAL A 344 -6.36 42.06 14.96
C VAL A 344 -6.89 43.20 14.08
N GLY A 345 -8.08 42.99 13.48
CA GLY A 345 -8.67 43.93 12.52
C GLY A 345 -8.15 43.78 11.08
N GLY A 346 -7.13 42.98 10.84
CA GLY A 346 -6.68 42.59 9.51
C GLY A 346 -7.44 41.37 8.99
N ASN A 347 -7.35 41.12 7.68
CA ASN A 347 -8.11 40.05 7.01
C ASN A 347 -7.80 38.64 7.56
N TYR A 348 -6.63 38.43 8.14
CA TYR A 348 -6.10 37.11 8.59
C TYR A 348 -5.89 37.04 10.11
N GLY A 349 -6.15 38.14 10.82
CA GLY A 349 -5.88 38.24 12.26
C GLY A 349 -6.74 37.28 13.10
N GLN A 350 -7.93 36.93 12.64
CA GLN A 350 -8.77 35.95 13.35
C GLN A 350 -8.10 34.57 13.46
N LEU A 351 -7.25 34.21 12.51
CA LEU A 351 -6.57 32.94 12.47
C LEU A 351 -5.23 32.93 13.24
N LEU A 352 -4.45 34.01 13.18
CA LEU A 352 -3.03 34.02 13.56
C LEU A 352 -2.70 34.98 14.72
N ASP A 353 -3.67 35.72 15.26
CA ASP A 353 -3.43 36.73 16.29
C ASP A 353 -4.33 36.55 17.51
N ALA A 354 -4.40 35.30 17.99
CA ALA A 354 -5.14 34.95 19.20
C ALA A 354 -4.32 35.24 20.48
N ALA A 355 -5.03 35.44 21.60
CA ALA A 355 -4.42 35.54 22.92
C ALA A 355 -4.12 34.17 23.57
N SER A 356 -4.64 33.09 22.98
CA SER A 356 -4.36 31.71 23.36
C SER A 356 -4.43 30.80 22.13
N ASP A 357 -3.64 29.75 22.13
CA ASP A 357 -3.64 28.77 21.05
C ASP A 357 -4.71 27.71 21.27
N ASP A 358 -5.59 27.52 20.31
CA ASP A 358 -6.66 26.54 20.38
C ASP A 358 -6.18 25.10 20.01
N LEU A 359 -4.89 24.93 19.66
CA LEU A 359 -4.31 23.62 19.38
C LEU A 359 -4.16 22.82 20.68
N GLN A 360 -4.97 21.80 20.84
CA GLN A 360 -4.92 20.90 21.99
C GLN A 360 -3.76 19.90 21.88
N GLU A 361 -3.35 19.37 23.02
CA GLU A 361 -2.47 18.20 23.06
C GLU A 361 -3.27 16.94 22.79
N GLY A 362 -2.92 16.20 21.75
CA GLY A 362 -3.57 14.95 21.36
C GLY A 362 -2.64 14.08 20.52
N ARG A 363 -2.65 12.77 20.75
CA ARG A 363 -1.78 11.83 20.01
C ARG A 363 -2.33 11.49 18.62
N PHE A 364 -3.60 11.76 18.35
CA PHE A 364 -4.19 11.63 17.04
C PHE A 364 -4.92 12.92 16.66
N GLN A 365 -4.39 13.61 15.67
CA GLN A 365 -4.92 14.89 15.19
C GLN A 365 -5.12 14.86 13.69
N VAL A 366 -6.24 15.38 13.23
CA VAL A 366 -6.61 15.50 11.82
C VAL A 366 -6.87 16.96 11.51
N PHE A 367 -6.17 17.48 10.53
CA PHE A 367 -6.27 18.85 10.04
C PHE A 367 -6.96 18.84 8.67
N GLU A 368 -8.23 19.28 8.62
CA GLU A 368 -8.94 19.47 7.36
C GLU A 368 -8.50 20.77 6.69
N MET A 369 -7.88 20.63 5.52
CA MET A 369 -7.26 21.75 4.80
C MET A 369 -8.13 22.38 3.72
N LYS A 370 -9.30 21.82 3.40
CA LYS A 370 -10.12 22.22 2.26
C LYS A 370 -10.38 23.72 2.20
N HIS A 371 -10.78 24.32 3.32
CA HIS A 371 -11.06 25.75 3.38
C HIS A 371 -9.79 26.58 3.40
N LEU A 372 -8.75 26.13 4.09
CA LEU A 372 -7.46 26.81 4.14
C LEU A 372 -6.80 26.90 2.75
N LEU A 373 -6.81 25.78 2.00
CA LEU A 373 -6.21 25.74 0.65
C LEU A 373 -7.02 26.50 -0.41
N ALA A 374 -8.27 26.88 -0.10
CA ALA A 374 -9.06 27.76 -0.94
C ALA A 374 -8.73 29.26 -0.75
N LEU A 375 -7.95 29.59 0.29
CA LEU A 375 -7.48 30.95 0.57
C LEU A 375 -6.19 31.24 -0.20
N ASP A 376 -5.80 32.53 -0.19
CA ASP A 376 -4.50 32.99 -0.75
C ASP A 376 -3.32 32.34 -0.01
N ASP A 377 -2.23 32.08 -0.71
CA ASP A 377 -0.97 31.57 -0.15
C ASP A 377 -0.45 32.44 1.02
N LYS A 378 -0.80 33.73 1.04
CA LYS A 378 -0.49 34.63 2.14
C LYS A 378 -1.09 34.19 3.48
N VAL A 379 -2.13 33.36 3.46
CA VAL A 379 -2.76 32.78 4.66
C VAL A 379 -2.38 31.33 4.85
N ALA A 380 -2.50 30.54 3.78
CA ALA A 380 -2.30 29.09 3.86
C ALA A 380 -0.85 28.75 4.30
N VAL A 381 0.14 29.42 3.72
CA VAL A 381 1.55 29.13 4.02
C VAL A 381 1.93 29.41 5.47
N PRO A 382 1.64 30.58 6.05
CA PRO A 382 1.94 30.86 7.46
C PRO A 382 1.27 29.88 8.43
N VAL A 383 0.02 29.52 8.19
CA VAL A 383 -0.71 28.57 9.03
C VAL A 383 -0.09 27.17 8.96
N LEU A 384 0.20 26.68 7.77
CA LEU A 384 0.80 25.36 7.60
C LEU A 384 2.23 25.30 8.17
N LEU A 385 3.04 26.34 7.99
CA LEU A 385 4.37 26.43 8.60
C LEU A 385 4.30 26.42 10.13
N TYR A 386 3.30 27.11 10.69
CA TYR A 386 3.05 27.08 12.13
C TYR A 386 2.66 25.68 12.61
N LEU A 387 1.70 25.01 11.95
CA LEU A 387 1.30 23.66 12.30
C LEU A 387 2.45 22.66 12.21
N PHE A 388 3.29 22.80 11.18
CA PHE A 388 4.47 21.96 11.03
C PHE A 388 5.47 22.16 12.16
N HIS A 389 5.71 23.41 12.54
CA HIS A 389 6.56 23.72 13.69
C HIS A 389 6.02 23.12 14.98
N ARG A 390 4.70 23.22 15.21
CA ARG A 390 4.05 22.63 16.39
C ARG A 390 4.15 21.09 16.41
N ILE A 391 4.07 20.43 15.27
CA ILE A 391 4.29 18.99 15.16
C ILE A 391 5.76 18.65 15.47
N GLU A 392 6.72 19.39 14.90
CA GLU A 392 8.15 19.18 15.17
C GLU A 392 8.50 19.26 16.67
N GLN A 393 7.91 20.22 17.38
CA GLN A 393 8.09 20.38 18.84
C GLN A 393 7.60 19.16 19.64
N ARG A 394 6.72 18.36 19.07
CA ARG A 394 6.11 17.19 19.71
C ARG A 394 6.82 15.87 19.39
N LEU A 395 7.84 15.91 18.52
CA LEU A 395 8.61 14.73 18.17
C LEU A 395 9.60 14.39 19.31
N ASP A 396 9.20 13.47 20.15
CA ASP A 396 9.92 13.04 21.35
C ASP A 396 10.66 11.70 21.17
N GLY A 397 10.66 11.16 19.93
CA GLY A 397 11.22 9.85 19.59
C GLY A 397 10.19 8.71 19.65
N SER A 398 8.97 8.95 20.11
CA SER A 398 7.88 7.99 19.98
C SER A 398 7.50 7.79 18.51
N PRO A 399 6.96 6.60 18.14
CA PRO A 399 6.53 6.35 16.77
C PRO A 399 5.56 7.43 16.28
N THR A 400 5.92 8.14 15.24
CA THR A 400 5.11 9.24 14.73
C THR A 400 4.79 9.03 13.25
N LEU A 401 3.53 9.20 12.88
CA LEU A 401 3.04 9.19 11.50
C LEU A 401 2.54 10.57 11.13
N ILE A 402 3.01 11.10 10.00
CA ILE A 402 2.53 12.34 9.40
C ILE A 402 2.00 11.99 8.01
N GLU A 403 0.70 12.09 7.81
CA GLU A 403 0.07 11.87 6.50
C GLU A 403 -0.32 13.20 5.86
N ILE A 404 0.01 13.36 4.59
CA ILE A 404 -0.34 14.55 3.80
C ILE A 404 -1.09 14.09 2.56
N ASP A 405 -2.41 14.27 2.56
CA ASP A 405 -3.21 14.06 1.36
C ASP A 405 -3.06 15.25 0.40
N GLU A 406 -3.18 14.99 -0.90
CA GLU A 406 -2.94 15.97 -1.97
C GLU A 406 -1.57 16.69 -1.83
N ALA A 407 -0.54 15.94 -1.43
CA ALA A 407 0.78 16.48 -1.11
C ALA A 407 1.42 17.31 -2.24
N TRP A 408 1.01 17.08 -3.50
CA TRP A 408 1.49 17.84 -4.66
C TRP A 408 1.19 19.34 -4.54
N MET A 409 0.03 19.71 -3.97
CA MET A 409 -0.34 21.12 -3.77
C MET A 409 0.64 21.82 -2.83
N ALA A 410 0.98 21.14 -1.74
CA ALA A 410 1.95 21.61 -0.78
C ALA A 410 3.38 21.64 -1.36
N LEU A 411 3.77 20.61 -2.08
CA LEU A 411 5.11 20.48 -2.67
C LEU A 411 5.37 21.47 -3.83
N MET A 412 4.35 21.93 -4.53
CA MET A 412 4.50 22.95 -5.58
C MET A 412 4.84 24.34 -5.04
N HIS A 413 4.43 24.65 -3.81
CA HIS A 413 4.78 25.91 -3.19
C HIS A 413 6.25 25.90 -2.71
N SER A 414 7.07 26.86 -3.15
CA SER A 414 8.53 26.84 -2.94
C SER A 414 8.95 26.76 -1.46
N LEU A 415 8.33 27.55 -0.59
CA LEU A 415 8.65 27.57 0.84
C LEU A 415 8.18 26.29 1.54
N PHE A 416 6.97 25.85 1.22
CA PHE A 416 6.36 24.68 1.83
C PHE A 416 7.02 23.38 1.33
N GLY A 417 7.28 23.30 0.04
CA GLY A 417 8.00 22.17 -0.56
C GLY A 417 9.41 22.02 0.00
N ALA A 418 10.12 23.14 0.27
CA ALA A 418 11.42 23.13 0.93
C ALA A 418 11.33 22.54 2.35
N ARG A 419 10.28 22.86 3.12
CA ARG A 419 10.07 22.31 4.46
C ARG A 419 9.77 20.82 4.45
N ILE A 420 8.89 20.37 3.56
CA ILE A 420 8.63 18.93 3.39
C ILE A 420 9.90 18.19 2.97
N ASN A 421 10.69 18.72 2.07
CA ASN A 421 11.99 18.13 1.71
C ASN A 421 12.92 18.01 2.91
N GLN A 422 13.02 19.04 3.72
CA GLN A 422 13.79 18.99 4.96
C GLN A 422 13.26 17.89 5.89
N TRP A 423 11.96 17.76 6.03
CA TRP A 423 11.32 16.70 6.80
C TRP A 423 11.71 15.30 6.31
N LEU A 424 11.60 15.05 5.02
CA LEU A 424 11.98 13.77 4.43
C LEU A 424 13.46 13.40 4.68
N LEU A 425 14.33 14.40 4.86
CA LEU A 425 15.75 14.17 5.14
C LEU A 425 16.07 14.00 6.63
N THR A 426 15.26 14.57 7.51
CA THR A 426 15.61 14.70 8.94
C THR A 426 14.74 13.88 9.88
N LEU A 427 13.44 13.73 9.60
CA LEU A 427 12.47 13.19 10.54
C LEU A 427 12.65 11.70 10.85
N ARG A 428 13.33 10.94 9.96
CA ARG A 428 13.67 9.54 10.26
C ARG A 428 14.43 9.38 11.58
N LYS A 429 15.31 10.36 11.91
CA LYS A 429 16.10 10.35 13.15
C LYS A 429 15.27 10.60 14.40
N GLN A 430 14.06 11.07 14.23
CA GLN A 430 13.09 11.34 15.31
C GLN A 430 11.97 10.29 15.35
N ASN A 431 12.18 9.13 14.71
CA ASN A 431 11.20 8.05 14.60
C ASN A 431 9.87 8.48 13.97
N ALA A 432 9.93 9.40 13.00
CA ALA A 432 8.75 9.90 12.31
C ALA A 432 8.73 9.47 10.84
N ALA A 433 7.61 8.90 10.43
CA ALA A 433 7.29 8.48 9.08
C ALA A 433 6.37 9.50 8.41
N VAL A 434 6.68 9.89 7.16
CA VAL A 434 5.85 10.79 6.36
C VAL A 434 5.22 10.02 5.21
N VAL A 435 3.90 10.03 5.11
CA VAL A 435 3.14 9.45 3.99
C VAL A 435 2.65 10.59 3.11
N LEU A 436 3.16 10.65 1.90
CA LEU A 436 2.77 11.64 0.89
C LEU A 436 1.83 10.98 -0.12
N ALA A 437 0.64 11.51 -0.27
CA ALA A 437 -0.33 11.00 -1.23
C ALA A 437 -0.59 12.00 -2.36
N THR A 438 -0.64 11.51 -3.60
CA THR A 438 -0.90 12.31 -4.80
C THR A 438 -1.77 11.54 -5.80
N GLN A 439 -2.45 12.26 -6.69
CA GLN A 439 -3.39 11.65 -7.61
C GLN A 439 -2.72 10.95 -8.80
N SER A 440 -1.58 11.42 -9.26
CA SER A 440 -0.96 10.86 -10.45
C SER A 440 0.56 11.03 -10.50
N PRO A 441 1.27 10.14 -11.24
CA PRO A 441 2.68 10.33 -11.55
C PRO A 441 2.97 11.65 -12.28
N SER A 442 2.01 12.17 -13.07
CA SER A 442 2.16 13.43 -13.80
C SER A 442 2.29 14.64 -12.89
N GLN A 443 1.55 14.67 -11.77
CA GLN A 443 1.67 15.73 -10.76
C GLN A 443 3.05 15.69 -10.10
N LEU A 444 3.53 14.49 -9.78
CA LEU A 444 4.88 14.30 -9.23
C LEU A 444 5.97 14.75 -10.22
N ALA A 445 5.79 14.47 -11.51
CA ALA A 445 6.75 14.85 -12.55
C ALA A 445 6.89 16.37 -12.74
N GLN A 446 5.88 17.15 -12.36
CA GLN A 446 5.90 18.63 -12.42
C GLN A 446 6.68 19.26 -11.25
N LEU A 447 6.99 18.50 -10.20
CA LEU A 447 7.73 19.01 -9.05
C LEU A 447 9.21 19.22 -9.40
N SER A 448 9.75 20.37 -9.05
CA SER A 448 11.18 20.70 -9.22
C SER A 448 12.08 19.80 -8.33
N ASN A 449 11.55 19.33 -7.21
CA ASN A 449 12.22 18.51 -6.20
C ASN A 449 11.82 17.02 -6.26
N ARG A 450 11.26 16.56 -7.38
CA ARG A 450 10.73 15.18 -7.54
C ARG A 450 11.73 14.08 -7.16
N HIS A 451 13.01 14.28 -7.50
CA HIS A 451 14.06 13.28 -7.19
C HIS A 451 14.23 13.13 -5.66
N THR A 452 14.29 14.24 -4.94
CA THR A 452 14.39 14.20 -3.47
C THR A 452 13.19 13.47 -2.85
N VAL A 453 11.98 13.73 -3.31
CA VAL A 453 10.75 13.07 -2.82
C VAL A 453 10.79 11.57 -3.11
N VAL A 454 11.13 11.19 -4.34
CA VAL A 454 11.17 9.78 -4.77
C VAL A 454 12.27 9.00 -4.03
N ASP A 455 13.45 9.59 -3.89
CA ASP A 455 14.60 8.95 -3.24
C ASP A 455 14.41 8.83 -1.72
N SER A 456 13.71 9.79 -1.11
CA SER A 456 13.42 9.77 0.33
C SER A 456 12.27 8.83 0.71
N CYS A 457 11.45 8.37 -0.25
CA CYS A 457 10.33 7.47 -0.03
C CYS A 457 10.64 6.07 -0.59
N PRO A 458 11.36 5.23 0.16
CA PRO A 458 11.73 3.88 -0.30
C PRO A 458 10.51 2.95 -0.45
N THR A 459 9.45 3.19 0.32
CA THR A 459 8.19 2.47 0.17
C THR A 459 7.24 3.27 -0.73
N ARG A 460 6.73 2.62 -1.77
CA ARG A 460 5.81 3.24 -2.74
C ARG A 460 4.60 2.36 -2.92
N ILE A 461 3.41 2.98 -2.89
CA ILE A 461 2.13 2.28 -3.08
C ILE A 461 1.46 2.87 -4.32
N TYR A 462 1.18 2.00 -5.27
CA TYR A 462 0.51 2.35 -6.52
C TYR A 462 -0.90 1.79 -6.51
N LEU A 463 -1.88 2.67 -6.72
CA LEU A 463 -3.26 2.28 -6.86
C LEU A 463 -3.59 2.00 -8.34
N PRO A 464 -4.68 1.27 -8.61
CA PRO A 464 -5.06 0.90 -9.97
C PRO A 464 -5.17 2.09 -10.92
N ASN A 465 -4.57 1.96 -12.09
CA ASN A 465 -4.64 2.94 -13.16
C ASN A 465 -4.80 2.23 -14.52
N PRO A 466 -6.00 2.19 -15.11
CA PRO A 466 -6.23 1.57 -16.41
C PRO A 466 -5.35 2.13 -17.54
N ASP A 467 -4.93 3.39 -17.40
CA ASP A 467 -4.11 4.08 -18.39
C ASP A 467 -2.60 3.89 -18.18
N ALA A 468 -2.17 3.07 -17.20
CA ALA A 468 -0.77 2.94 -16.80
C ALA A 468 0.17 2.52 -17.95
N ALA A 469 -0.31 1.72 -18.90
CA ALA A 469 0.45 1.26 -20.06
C ALA A 469 0.33 2.17 -21.29
N THR A 470 -0.33 3.33 -21.19
CA THR A 470 -0.28 4.33 -22.28
C THR A 470 1.12 4.93 -22.35
N PRO A 471 1.65 5.27 -23.56
CA PRO A 471 3.04 5.71 -23.71
C PRO A 471 3.44 6.87 -22.77
N ALA A 472 2.54 7.82 -22.54
CA ALA A 472 2.78 8.96 -21.66
C ALA A 472 2.84 8.58 -20.18
N GLN A 473 1.98 7.68 -19.73
CA GLN A 473 1.97 7.22 -18.32
C GLN A 473 3.06 6.18 -18.07
N GLU A 474 3.27 5.27 -19.00
CA GLU A 474 4.30 4.24 -18.91
C GLU A 474 5.69 4.83 -18.67
N SER A 475 6.07 5.89 -19.41
CA SER A 475 7.33 6.60 -19.20
C SER A 475 7.46 7.10 -17.74
N LEU A 476 6.40 7.69 -17.19
CA LEU A 476 6.40 8.19 -15.80
C LEU A 476 6.53 7.07 -14.77
N TYR A 477 5.89 5.93 -14.99
CA TYR A 477 6.02 4.77 -14.12
C TYR A 477 7.43 4.15 -14.20
N ARG A 478 8.05 4.13 -15.40
CA ARG A 478 9.45 3.69 -15.58
C ARG A 478 10.41 4.62 -14.86
N ASP A 479 10.20 5.93 -14.90
CA ASP A 479 10.97 6.93 -14.14
C ASP A 479 10.89 6.71 -12.61
N LEU A 480 9.78 6.10 -12.15
CA LEU A 480 9.62 5.67 -10.76
C LEU A 480 10.21 4.28 -10.47
N GLY A 481 10.91 3.68 -11.44
CA GLY A 481 11.61 2.41 -11.31
C GLY A 481 10.73 1.17 -11.47
N LEU A 482 9.55 1.27 -12.12
CA LEU A 482 8.71 0.10 -12.40
C LEU A 482 9.11 -0.54 -13.73
N ASN A 483 9.05 -1.87 -13.78
CA ASN A 483 9.19 -2.64 -15.00
C ASN A 483 7.83 -2.91 -15.69
N ASP A 484 7.85 -3.47 -16.90
CA ASP A 484 6.64 -3.72 -17.72
C ASP A 484 5.62 -4.60 -17.01
N ARG A 485 6.08 -5.60 -16.26
CA ARG A 485 5.20 -6.50 -15.51
C ARG A 485 4.49 -5.78 -14.38
N GLU A 486 5.20 -4.92 -13.65
CA GLU A 486 4.64 -4.12 -12.56
C GLU A 486 3.61 -3.11 -13.10
N ILE A 487 3.90 -2.46 -14.22
CA ILE A 487 2.96 -1.56 -14.90
C ILE A 487 1.71 -2.31 -15.36
N SER A 488 1.87 -3.51 -15.93
CA SER A 488 0.75 -4.38 -16.31
C SER A 488 -0.10 -4.80 -15.11
N ILE A 489 0.50 -5.06 -13.94
CA ILE A 489 -0.23 -5.36 -12.70
C ILE A 489 -1.07 -4.17 -12.28
N ILE A 490 -0.50 -2.95 -12.29
CA ILE A 490 -1.21 -1.71 -11.91
C ILE A 490 -2.37 -1.43 -12.88
N GLN A 491 -2.17 -1.68 -14.19
CA GLN A 491 -3.18 -1.52 -15.21
C GLN A 491 -4.37 -2.47 -15.02
N GLY A 492 -4.08 -3.75 -14.75
CA GLY A 492 -5.10 -4.80 -14.58
C GLY A 492 -5.73 -4.86 -13.20
N ALA A 493 -5.24 -4.07 -12.25
CA ALA A 493 -5.72 -4.09 -10.87
C ALA A 493 -7.12 -3.44 -10.75
N THR A 494 -7.91 -3.91 -9.78
CA THR A 494 -9.28 -3.44 -9.53
C THR A 494 -9.27 -2.24 -8.57
N ALA A 495 -9.84 -1.12 -8.98
CA ALA A 495 -9.97 0.09 -8.15
C ALA A 495 -10.77 -0.19 -6.86
N LYS A 496 -10.42 0.52 -5.77
CA LYS A 496 -10.99 0.38 -4.42
C LYS A 496 -10.77 -0.99 -3.77
N ARG A 497 -10.01 -1.87 -4.40
CA ARG A 497 -9.73 -3.21 -3.92
C ARG A 497 -8.23 -3.50 -3.86
N HIS A 498 -7.53 -3.31 -4.95
CA HIS A 498 -6.12 -3.66 -5.11
C HIS A 498 -5.19 -2.49 -4.86
N TYR A 499 -4.04 -2.80 -4.26
CA TYR A 499 -2.94 -1.87 -3.97
C TYR A 499 -1.62 -2.58 -4.28
N TYR A 500 -0.76 -1.95 -5.05
CA TYR A 500 0.55 -2.51 -5.37
C TYR A 500 1.63 -1.78 -4.59
N VAL A 501 2.28 -2.48 -3.66
CA VAL A 501 3.40 -1.94 -2.89
C VAL A 501 4.73 -2.37 -3.49
N LYS A 502 5.69 -1.46 -3.48
CA LYS A 502 7.09 -1.70 -3.86
C LYS A 502 8.02 -1.03 -2.85
N SER A 503 9.02 -1.79 -2.38
CA SER A 503 10.12 -1.32 -1.54
C SER A 503 11.41 -2.05 -1.94
N SER A 504 12.53 -1.74 -1.29
CA SER A 504 13.79 -2.46 -1.51
C SER A 504 13.70 -3.93 -1.08
N ALA A 505 12.87 -4.24 -0.09
CA ALA A 505 12.68 -5.59 0.43
C ALA A 505 11.82 -6.47 -0.49
N GLY A 506 11.00 -5.88 -1.35
CA GLY A 506 10.15 -6.62 -2.28
C GLY A 506 8.94 -5.84 -2.76
N SER A 507 8.10 -6.51 -3.55
CA SER A 507 6.86 -5.94 -4.07
C SER A 507 5.70 -6.92 -3.99
N ARG A 508 4.48 -6.39 -3.80
CA ARG A 508 3.27 -7.21 -3.68
C ARG A 508 2.02 -6.46 -4.10
N LEU A 509 1.12 -7.14 -4.80
CA LEU A 509 -0.28 -6.76 -4.93
C LEU A 509 -1.05 -7.30 -3.71
N PHE A 510 -1.85 -6.44 -3.07
CA PHE A 510 -2.64 -6.80 -1.90
C PHE A 510 -4.01 -6.11 -1.90
N GLU A 511 -4.90 -6.60 -1.04
CA GLU A 511 -6.21 -6.01 -0.74
C GLU A 511 -6.26 -5.66 0.75
N LEU A 512 -6.95 -4.58 1.10
CA LEU A 512 -7.16 -4.28 2.52
C LEU A 512 -8.06 -5.32 3.21
N GLY A 513 -8.90 -6.01 2.45
CA GLY A 513 -9.78 -7.05 2.99
C GLY A 513 -10.83 -6.53 3.97
N LEU A 514 -11.28 -5.28 3.77
CA LEU A 514 -12.17 -4.59 4.70
C LEU A 514 -13.59 -5.14 4.63
N GLY A 515 -14.11 -5.54 5.78
CA GLY A 515 -15.51 -5.86 5.95
C GLY A 515 -16.39 -4.60 6.05
N PRO A 516 -17.72 -4.76 6.00
CA PRO A 516 -18.68 -3.65 5.99
C PRO A 516 -18.60 -2.77 7.25
N VAL A 517 -18.25 -3.35 8.40
CA VAL A 517 -18.06 -2.60 9.65
C VAL A 517 -16.89 -1.62 9.54
N ALA A 518 -15.72 -2.09 9.08
CA ALA A 518 -14.57 -1.21 8.88
C ALA A 518 -14.86 -0.12 7.84
N LEU A 519 -15.52 -0.48 6.73
CA LEU A 519 -15.92 0.47 5.69
C LEU A 519 -16.91 1.54 6.21
N SER A 520 -17.71 1.23 7.22
CA SER A 520 -18.63 2.21 7.85
C SER A 520 -17.88 3.39 8.47
N PHE A 521 -16.62 3.22 8.87
CA PHE A 521 -15.81 4.27 9.51
C PHE A 521 -14.66 4.78 8.63
N LEU A 522 -14.16 3.97 7.68
CA LEU A 522 -13.01 4.31 6.84
C LEU A 522 -13.40 4.84 5.45
N ALA A 523 -14.59 4.48 4.95
CA ALA A 523 -15.06 4.88 3.63
C ALA A 523 -16.11 5.98 3.73
N THR A 524 -15.67 7.21 3.94
CA THR A 524 -16.56 8.36 3.96
C THR A 524 -16.95 8.73 2.52
N PRO A 525 -18.25 8.99 2.25
CA PRO A 525 -18.69 9.48 0.94
C PRO A 525 -17.98 10.79 0.57
N SER A 526 -17.88 11.08 -0.72
CA SER A 526 -17.30 12.34 -1.22
C SER A 526 -18.40 13.27 -1.78
N GLY A 527 -18.10 14.56 -1.87
CA GLY A 527 -19.02 15.55 -2.44
C GLY A 527 -20.17 15.96 -1.51
N SER A 528 -21.37 16.23 -2.08
CA SER A 528 -22.55 16.66 -1.31
C SER A 528 -23.01 15.63 -0.29
N SER A 529 -22.91 14.36 -0.59
CA SER A 529 -23.26 13.29 0.34
C SER A 529 -22.33 13.22 1.56
N MET A 530 -21.12 13.78 1.47
CA MET A 530 -20.23 13.94 2.62
C MET A 530 -20.77 14.91 3.65
N GLU A 531 -21.24 16.06 3.22
CA GLU A 531 -21.79 17.08 4.12
C GLU A 531 -23.08 16.60 4.80
N GLU A 532 -23.90 15.83 4.09
CA GLU A 532 -25.10 15.19 4.65
C GLU A 532 -24.71 14.13 5.68
N THR A 533 -23.74 13.26 5.36
CA THR A 533 -23.24 12.23 6.28
C THR A 533 -22.63 12.87 7.52
N ARG A 534 -21.84 13.93 7.38
CA ARG A 534 -21.24 14.65 8.51
C ARG A 534 -22.29 15.24 9.42
N ARG A 535 -23.29 15.96 8.88
CA ARG A 535 -24.40 16.53 9.67
C ARG A 535 -25.21 15.45 10.39
N HIS A 536 -25.46 14.34 9.72
CA HIS A 536 -26.16 13.22 10.33
C HIS A 536 -25.35 12.62 11.49
N LEU A 537 -24.07 12.36 11.30
CA LEU A 537 -23.20 11.86 12.35
C LEU A 537 -23.00 12.85 13.50
N GLU A 538 -22.91 14.16 13.23
CA GLU A 538 -22.89 15.20 14.26
C GLU A 538 -24.19 15.16 15.12
N ALA A 539 -25.33 14.94 14.48
CA ALA A 539 -26.61 14.76 15.19
C ALA A 539 -26.63 13.46 16.03
N LEU A 540 -26.10 12.35 15.49
CA LEU A 540 -25.99 11.10 16.23
C LEU A 540 -25.07 11.24 17.44
N ILE A 541 -23.91 11.90 17.28
CA ILE A 541 -22.97 12.17 18.37
C ILE A 541 -23.64 13.01 19.47
N ALA A 542 -24.34 14.08 19.07
CA ALA A 542 -25.03 14.96 20.02
C ALA A 542 -26.17 14.24 20.78
N LEU A 543 -26.86 13.31 20.12
CA LEU A 543 -28.03 12.60 20.70
C LEU A 543 -27.61 11.39 21.55
N HIS A 544 -26.59 10.65 21.12
CA HIS A 544 -26.25 9.34 21.71
C HIS A 544 -24.90 9.33 22.46
N GLY A 545 -24.16 10.45 22.49
CA GLY A 545 -22.85 10.50 23.15
C GLY A 545 -21.93 9.35 22.67
N ASP A 546 -21.29 8.64 23.59
CA ASP A 546 -20.33 7.58 23.27
C ASP A 546 -20.95 6.33 22.62
N ASP A 547 -22.29 6.19 22.62
CA ASP A 547 -22.99 5.07 21.94
C ASP A 547 -23.24 5.33 20.44
N TRP A 548 -22.93 6.51 19.92
CA TRP A 548 -23.16 6.86 18.51
C TRP A 548 -22.57 5.83 17.51
N PRO A 549 -21.41 5.18 17.76
CA PRO A 549 -20.88 4.21 16.80
C PRO A 549 -21.76 2.96 16.67
N ALA A 550 -22.40 2.55 17.77
CA ALA A 550 -23.34 1.43 17.74
C ALA A 550 -24.61 1.78 16.97
N VAL A 551 -25.18 2.98 17.21
CA VAL A 551 -26.35 3.47 16.45
C VAL A 551 -26.03 3.58 14.97
N TRP A 552 -24.86 4.13 14.61
CA TRP A 552 -24.39 4.21 13.23
C TRP A 552 -24.27 2.85 12.55
N LEU A 553 -23.77 1.83 13.26
CA LEU A 553 -23.72 0.45 12.76
C LEU A 553 -25.13 -0.14 12.59
N GLU A 554 -26.07 0.14 13.49
CA GLU A 554 -27.47 -0.32 13.38
C GLU A 554 -28.16 0.26 12.14
N GLU A 555 -28.02 1.56 11.90
CA GLU A 555 -28.57 2.23 10.70
C GLU A 555 -28.01 1.63 9.40
N ARG A 556 -26.77 1.14 9.42
CA ARG A 556 -26.13 0.46 8.30
C ARG A 556 -26.43 -1.04 8.22
N GLY A 557 -27.33 -1.57 9.05
CA GLY A 557 -27.75 -2.98 9.04
C GLY A 557 -26.79 -3.92 9.78
N HIS A 558 -25.90 -3.38 10.63
CA HIS A 558 -24.88 -4.17 11.34
C HIS A 558 -25.20 -4.33 12.84
N ALA A 559 -26.48 -4.61 13.17
CA ALA A 559 -26.97 -4.70 14.54
C ALA A 559 -26.24 -5.71 15.44
N ALA A 560 -25.70 -6.80 14.88
CA ALA A 560 -24.92 -7.78 15.64
C ALA A 560 -23.60 -7.14 16.15
N TRP A 561 -22.92 -6.38 15.32
CA TRP A 561 -21.68 -5.67 15.66
C TRP A 561 -21.94 -4.51 16.61
N ALA A 562 -23.07 -3.81 16.47
CA ALA A 562 -23.49 -2.76 17.41
C ALA A 562 -23.68 -3.32 18.82
N ARG A 563 -24.32 -4.49 18.98
CA ARG A 563 -24.45 -5.18 20.28
C ARG A 563 -23.09 -5.57 20.86
N GLN A 564 -22.19 -6.08 20.04
CA GLN A 564 -20.83 -6.44 20.49
C GLN A 564 -20.04 -5.22 20.93
N PHE A 565 -20.15 -4.10 20.21
CA PHE A 565 -19.54 -2.83 20.61
C PHE A 565 -20.01 -2.37 21.99
N ARG A 566 -21.35 -2.34 22.23
CA ARG A 566 -21.91 -1.98 23.55
C ARG A 566 -21.45 -2.91 24.67
N GLN A 567 -21.31 -4.20 24.41
CA GLN A 567 -20.80 -5.15 25.40
C GLN A 567 -19.36 -4.85 25.78
N HIS A 568 -18.50 -4.55 24.80
CA HIS A 568 -17.10 -4.20 25.06
C HIS A 568 -16.95 -2.83 25.76
N HIS A 569 -17.81 -1.88 25.46
CA HIS A 569 -17.77 -0.56 26.08
C HIS A 569 -18.14 -0.65 27.57
N LYS A 570 -19.20 -1.36 27.93
CA LYS A 570 -19.58 -1.61 29.32
C LYS A 570 -18.49 -2.31 30.12
N SER A 571 -17.85 -3.33 29.56
CA SER A 571 -16.74 -4.03 30.22
C SER A 571 -15.53 -3.14 30.50
N ARG A 572 -15.31 -2.10 29.70
CA ARG A 572 -14.23 -1.12 29.92
C ARG A 572 -14.58 -0.10 31.00
N GLU A 573 -15.82 0.36 31.05
CA GLU A 573 -16.32 1.26 32.08
C GLU A 573 -16.27 0.57 33.43
N ASP A 574 -16.73 -0.68 33.53
CA ASP A 574 -16.68 -1.48 34.78
C ASP A 574 -15.25 -1.64 35.30
N ILE A 575 -14.27 -1.87 34.40
CA ILE A 575 -12.84 -2.01 34.78
C ILE A 575 -12.25 -0.65 35.21
N GLN A 576 -12.63 0.46 34.54
CA GLN A 576 -12.14 1.79 34.91
C GLN A 576 -12.69 2.24 36.26
N ASP A 577 -13.95 1.95 36.54
CA ASP A 577 -14.58 2.22 37.85
C ASP A 577 -13.96 1.39 38.97
N GLU A 578 -13.63 0.11 38.73
CA GLU A 578 -12.90 -0.72 39.67
C GLU A 578 -11.48 -0.21 39.96
N ILE A 579 -10.78 0.33 38.95
CA ILE A 579 -9.44 0.92 39.13
C ILE A 579 -9.49 2.27 39.85
N GLN A 580 -10.56 3.06 39.71
CA GLN A 580 -10.72 4.32 40.43
C GLN A 580 -11.15 4.14 41.89
N VAL A 581 -11.75 2.99 42.25
CA VAL A 581 -12.21 2.66 43.62
C VAL A 581 -11.12 1.93 44.42
N ALA A 582 -10.08 1.40 43.76
CA ALA A 582 -8.94 0.73 44.39
C ALA A 582 -7.74 1.69 44.56
#